data_b529ace8c4a1d48bee98f090c9c2c82f
#
_entry.id   b529ace8c4a1d48bee98f090c9c2c82f
#
_cell.length_a   1.000
_cell.length_b   1.000
_cell.length_c   1.000
_cell.angle_alpha   90.00
_cell.angle_beta   90.00
_cell.angle_gamma   90.00
#
_symmetry.space_group_name_H-M   'P 1'
#
loop_
_entity.id
_entity.type
_entity.pdbx_description
1 polymer ?
#
loop_
_entity_poly.entity_id
_entity_poly.type
_entity_poly.pdbx_seq_one_letter_code
_entity_poly.pdbx_strand_id
1 'polypeptide(L)'
;MTIAVALAEKEYTGRTGKLLLIGTGPGQLDQMTSAAKTALSYADVVIGYSLYIDLIKPLFNPGQIVEKMPITQERQRGERAIELANFGLTVAVVSSGDCGIYGMAGLVLEQLRASCWDGKIPAVEIFPGISALQSAASRVGAPLMHDFCAISLSDLLTPWEVIEKRLIAAAMADFVVAIYNPKSQNRTEQLIKAVKIFLEYRQPENPVAVVRSAYRENEEITLTNLDKLLEVSVDMLTVILIGNQSTGIYNNWMITPRGYLG
;
A
#
# COMPACT_ATOMS: atom_id res chain seq x y z
N MET A 1 -21.94 -0.15 29.57
CA MET A 1 -22.54 -0.51 28.25
C MET A 1 -21.50 -1.30 27.47
N THR A 2 -21.85 -2.45 26.90
CA THR A 2 -20.91 -3.22 26.05
C THR A 2 -20.76 -2.53 24.70
N ILE A 3 -19.62 -2.71 24.03
CA ILE A 3 -19.37 -2.13 22.70
C ILE A 3 -20.46 -2.55 21.69
N ALA A 4 -20.93 -3.80 21.77
CA ALA A 4 -22.01 -4.30 20.92
C ALA A 4 -23.34 -3.55 21.13
N VAL A 5 -23.66 -3.18 22.37
CA VAL A 5 -24.87 -2.40 22.70
C VAL A 5 -24.71 -0.96 22.24
N ALA A 6 -23.54 -0.34 22.46
CA ALA A 6 -23.25 1.02 21.98
C ALA A 6 -23.41 1.13 20.45
N LEU A 7 -22.94 0.12 19.71
CA LEU A 7 -23.10 0.06 18.25
C LEU A 7 -24.53 -0.13 17.80
N ALA A 8 -25.31 -0.97 18.49
CA ALA A 8 -26.72 -1.26 18.17
C ALA A 8 -27.62 -0.06 18.45
N GLU A 9 -27.38 0.65 19.55
CA GLU A 9 -28.19 1.78 20.00
C GLU A 9 -27.67 3.14 19.50
N LYS A 10 -26.49 3.17 18.83
CA LYS A 10 -25.79 4.38 18.37
C LYS A 10 -25.56 5.40 19.49
N GLU A 11 -25.33 4.92 20.70
CA GLU A 11 -25.09 5.76 21.86
C GLU A 11 -23.62 6.04 22.07
N TYR A 12 -23.30 7.28 22.50
CA TYR A 12 -21.95 7.70 22.85
C TYR A 12 -21.45 6.96 24.08
N THR A 13 -20.25 6.38 23.99
CA THR A 13 -19.67 5.53 25.07
C THR A 13 -19.17 6.29 26.30
N GLY A 14 -19.11 7.61 26.24
CA GLY A 14 -18.49 8.47 27.28
C GLY A 14 -16.96 8.52 27.23
N ARG A 15 -16.34 7.83 26.25
CA ARG A 15 -14.87 7.84 26.03
C ARG A 15 -14.48 8.75 24.87
N THR A 16 -13.26 9.30 24.90
CA THR A 16 -12.68 9.96 23.73
C THR A 16 -12.38 8.90 22.67
N GLY A 17 -12.98 9.03 21.50
CA GLY A 17 -12.76 8.12 20.39
C GLY A 17 -11.38 8.29 19.74
N LYS A 18 -10.90 7.21 19.14
CA LYS A 18 -9.61 7.16 18.47
C LYS A 18 -9.71 6.49 17.10
N LEU A 19 -8.92 6.99 16.17
CA LEU A 19 -8.64 6.38 14.88
C LEU A 19 -7.19 5.92 14.85
N LEU A 20 -6.98 4.62 14.69
CA LEU A 20 -5.67 4.01 14.54
C LEU A 20 -5.50 3.61 13.07
N LEU A 21 -4.71 4.37 12.30
CA LEU A 21 -4.45 4.12 10.89
C LEU A 21 -3.23 3.20 10.79
N ILE A 22 -3.45 1.92 10.46
CA ILE A 22 -2.47 0.87 10.65
C ILE A 22 -2.02 0.28 9.32
N GLY A 23 -0.71 0.35 9.03
CA GLY A 23 -0.06 -0.43 8.00
C GLY A 23 0.26 -1.85 8.53
N THR A 24 -0.25 -2.88 7.85
CA THR A 24 -0.09 -4.27 8.31
C THR A 24 1.13 -4.99 7.71
N GLY A 25 1.93 -4.28 6.90
CA GLY A 25 3.02 -4.90 6.16
C GLY A 25 2.51 -5.77 5.00
N PRO A 26 3.39 -6.61 4.41
CA PRO A 26 3.09 -7.32 3.16
C PRO A 26 2.12 -8.50 3.30
N GLY A 27 1.97 -9.06 4.50
CA GLY A 27 1.05 -10.16 4.74
C GLY A 27 1.49 -11.17 5.79
N GLN A 28 2.79 -11.46 5.89
CA GLN A 28 3.30 -12.26 7.01
C GLN A 28 3.25 -11.44 8.30
N LEU A 29 2.82 -12.08 9.39
CA LEU A 29 2.62 -11.40 10.68
C LEU A 29 3.92 -10.93 11.33
N ASP A 30 5.04 -11.59 11.09
CA ASP A 30 6.37 -11.20 11.56
C ASP A 30 6.90 -9.93 10.86
N GLN A 31 6.38 -9.62 9.68
CA GLN A 31 6.67 -8.40 8.94
C GLN A 31 5.78 -7.19 9.35
N MET A 32 4.85 -7.38 10.27
CA MET A 32 4.08 -6.29 10.88
C MET A 32 4.86 -5.70 12.04
N THR A 33 4.96 -4.37 12.12
CA THR A 33 5.68 -3.70 13.22
C THR A 33 5.07 -4.03 14.58
N SER A 34 5.88 -4.11 15.62
CA SER A 34 5.40 -4.37 16.99
C SER A 34 4.43 -3.28 17.46
N ALA A 35 4.67 -2.02 17.11
CA ALA A 35 3.78 -0.91 17.42
C ALA A 35 2.40 -1.08 16.77
N ALA A 36 2.35 -1.48 15.49
CA ALA A 36 1.10 -1.75 14.77
C ALA A 36 0.32 -2.92 15.38
N LYS A 37 1.00 -4.01 15.77
CA LYS A 37 0.37 -5.15 16.47
C LYS A 37 -0.21 -4.72 17.81
N THR A 38 0.54 -3.96 18.59
CA THR A 38 0.09 -3.43 19.89
C THR A 38 -1.11 -2.52 19.71
N ALA A 39 -1.07 -1.57 18.76
CA ALA A 39 -2.18 -0.69 18.47
C ALA A 39 -3.45 -1.47 18.06
N LEU A 40 -3.29 -2.48 17.21
CA LEU A 40 -4.40 -3.35 16.79
C LEU A 40 -5.06 -4.05 17.98
N SER A 41 -4.28 -4.49 18.98
CA SER A 41 -4.80 -5.21 20.14
C SER A 41 -5.67 -4.35 21.07
N TYR A 42 -5.55 -3.03 21.02
CA TYR A 42 -6.36 -2.08 21.80
C TYR A 42 -7.61 -1.58 21.07
N ALA A 43 -7.77 -1.92 19.81
CA ALA A 43 -8.93 -1.49 19.04
C ALA A 43 -10.21 -2.18 19.51
N ASP A 44 -11.29 -1.42 19.65
CA ASP A 44 -12.64 -1.95 19.88
C ASP A 44 -13.20 -2.52 18.55
N VAL A 45 -12.91 -1.83 17.45
CA VAL A 45 -13.37 -2.18 16.09
C VAL A 45 -12.19 -2.19 15.13
N VAL A 46 -12.13 -3.19 14.26
CA VAL A 46 -11.14 -3.28 13.18
C VAL A 46 -11.88 -3.25 11.85
N ILE A 47 -11.54 -2.29 11.00
CA ILE A 47 -12.16 -2.10 9.68
C ILE A 47 -11.10 -2.23 8.60
N GLY A 48 -11.39 -2.99 7.54
CA GLY A 48 -10.47 -3.15 6.43
C GLY A 48 -11.06 -3.85 5.22
N TYR A 49 -10.27 -3.88 4.14
CA TYR A 49 -10.57 -4.74 3.00
C TYR A 49 -10.51 -6.21 3.42
N SER A 50 -11.48 -7.01 2.98
CA SER A 50 -11.67 -8.40 3.43
C SER A 50 -10.37 -9.22 3.36
N LEU A 51 -9.64 -9.16 2.23
CA LEU A 51 -8.38 -9.88 2.05
C LEU A 51 -7.32 -9.47 3.11
N TYR A 52 -7.21 -8.18 3.43
CA TYR A 52 -6.22 -7.68 4.39
C TYR A 52 -6.58 -8.07 5.83
N ILE A 53 -7.87 -8.04 6.15
CA ILE A 53 -8.40 -8.54 7.43
C ILE A 53 -8.06 -10.02 7.62
N ASP A 54 -8.22 -10.84 6.58
CA ASP A 54 -7.95 -12.27 6.66
C ASP A 54 -6.48 -12.58 6.93
N LEU A 55 -5.54 -11.77 6.40
CA LEU A 55 -4.11 -11.92 6.63
C LEU A 55 -3.71 -11.70 8.10
N ILE A 56 -4.43 -10.85 8.83
CA ILE A 56 -4.12 -10.49 10.22
C ILE A 56 -5.09 -11.11 11.24
N LYS A 57 -6.00 -11.98 10.79
CA LYS A 57 -7.00 -12.63 11.63
C LYS A 57 -6.44 -13.27 12.93
N PRO A 58 -5.26 -13.91 12.92
CA PRO A 58 -4.69 -14.49 14.14
C PRO A 58 -4.33 -13.48 15.24
N LEU A 59 -4.30 -12.17 14.94
CA LEU A 59 -3.98 -11.10 15.89
C LEU A 59 -5.21 -10.52 16.60
N PHE A 60 -6.42 -10.94 16.23
CA PHE A 60 -7.62 -10.39 16.84
C PHE A 60 -7.88 -10.97 18.21
N ASN A 61 -8.21 -10.08 19.15
CA ASN A 61 -8.61 -10.47 20.49
C ASN A 61 -10.11 -10.82 20.56
N PRO A 62 -10.50 -11.72 21.48
CA PRO A 62 -11.92 -11.93 21.78
C PRO A 62 -12.61 -10.61 22.16
N GLY A 63 -13.78 -10.38 21.57
CA GLY A 63 -14.59 -9.17 21.83
C GLY A 63 -14.32 -8.00 20.90
N GLN A 64 -13.29 -8.04 20.06
CA GLN A 64 -13.13 -7.07 18.97
C GLN A 64 -14.18 -7.27 17.88
N ILE A 65 -14.75 -6.18 17.40
CA ILE A 65 -15.67 -6.20 16.26
C ILE A 65 -14.85 -6.04 14.97
N VAL A 66 -15.06 -6.93 14.01
CA VAL A 66 -14.33 -6.94 12.75
C VAL A 66 -15.28 -6.66 11.60
N GLU A 67 -15.14 -5.51 10.96
CA GLU A 67 -15.93 -5.10 9.79
C GLU A 67 -15.09 -5.29 8.51
N LYS A 68 -15.45 -6.30 7.72
CA LYS A 68 -14.87 -6.58 6.41
C LYS A 68 -15.65 -5.85 5.33
N MET A 69 -14.95 -5.12 4.46
CA MET A 69 -15.56 -4.36 3.38
C MET A 69 -14.92 -4.69 2.03
N PRO A 70 -15.66 -4.60 0.91
CA PRO A 70 -15.10 -4.76 -0.45
C PRO A 70 -14.02 -3.73 -0.77
N ILE A 71 -13.16 -4.06 -1.76
CA ILE A 71 -12.04 -3.19 -2.18
C ILE A 71 -12.52 -1.83 -2.71
N THR A 72 -13.68 -1.76 -3.33
CA THR A 72 -14.21 -0.53 -3.96
C THR A 72 -14.95 0.40 -3.00
N GLN A 73 -14.92 0.13 -1.70
CA GLN A 73 -15.63 0.88 -0.67
C GLN A 73 -14.69 1.65 0.26
N GLU A 74 -13.59 2.20 -0.28
CA GLU A 74 -12.61 2.95 0.52
C GLU A 74 -13.27 4.13 1.22
N ARG A 75 -14.09 4.89 0.51
CA ARG A 75 -14.77 6.07 1.06
C ARG A 75 -15.72 5.70 2.20
N GLN A 76 -16.57 4.70 2.00
CA GLN A 76 -17.50 4.22 3.03
C GLN A 76 -16.76 3.66 4.24
N ARG A 77 -15.62 2.99 4.02
CA ARG A 77 -14.75 2.48 5.08
C ARG A 77 -14.21 3.58 5.97
N GLY A 78 -13.74 4.68 5.38
CA GLY A 78 -13.29 5.86 6.13
C GLY A 78 -14.42 6.55 6.88
N GLU A 79 -15.57 6.79 6.22
CA GLU A 79 -16.76 7.39 6.82
C GLU A 79 -17.24 6.55 8.02
N ARG A 80 -17.30 5.23 7.87
CA ARG A 80 -17.69 4.30 8.95
C ARG A 80 -16.73 4.35 10.13
N ALA A 81 -15.43 4.39 9.87
CA ALA A 81 -14.43 4.48 10.92
C ALA A 81 -14.57 5.78 11.73
N ILE A 82 -14.78 6.91 11.05
CA ILE A 82 -14.98 8.22 11.69
C ILE A 82 -16.28 8.24 12.49
N GLU A 83 -17.37 7.71 11.96
CA GLU A 83 -18.66 7.58 12.67
C GLU A 83 -18.45 6.84 14.00
N LEU A 84 -17.83 5.67 13.97
CA LEU A 84 -17.59 4.86 15.17
C LEU A 84 -16.66 5.53 16.19
N ALA A 85 -15.63 6.21 15.70
CA ALA A 85 -14.74 6.97 16.57
C ALA A 85 -15.48 8.14 17.23
N ASN A 86 -16.42 8.81 16.55
CA ASN A 86 -17.25 9.86 17.16
C ASN A 86 -18.19 9.33 18.25
N PHE A 87 -18.52 8.04 18.25
CA PHE A 87 -19.20 7.39 19.38
C PHE A 87 -18.29 7.05 20.57
N GLY A 88 -17.01 7.41 20.50
CA GLY A 88 -16.04 7.17 21.56
C GLY A 88 -15.35 5.82 21.49
N LEU A 89 -15.38 5.13 20.34
CA LEU A 89 -14.71 3.86 20.13
C LEU A 89 -13.26 4.07 19.63
N THR A 90 -12.40 3.12 19.94
CA THR A 90 -11.07 3.00 19.33
C THR A 90 -11.19 2.14 18.08
N VAL A 91 -11.00 2.75 16.91
CA VAL A 91 -11.21 2.11 15.60
C VAL A 91 -9.89 1.97 14.88
N ALA A 92 -9.48 0.75 14.56
CA ALA A 92 -8.35 0.45 13.70
C ALA A 92 -8.80 0.37 12.24
N VAL A 93 -8.24 1.23 11.38
CA VAL A 93 -8.40 1.14 9.93
C VAL A 93 -7.12 0.55 9.35
N VAL A 94 -7.23 -0.68 8.82
CA VAL A 94 -6.06 -1.42 8.36
C VAL A 94 -5.86 -1.33 6.85
N SER A 95 -4.59 -1.18 6.44
CA SER A 95 -4.14 -1.23 5.05
C SER A 95 -2.99 -2.23 4.92
N SER A 96 -2.94 -3.00 3.84
CA SER A 96 -1.75 -3.81 3.52
C SER A 96 -0.58 -2.89 3.18
N GLY A 97 0.63 -3.33 3.47
CA GLY A 97 1.81 -2.50 3.31
C GLY A 97 1.83 -1.37 4.33
N ASP A 98 2.06 -0.16 3.86
CA ASP A 98 2.01 1.08 4.63
C ASP A 98 0.66 1.79 4.43
N CYS A 99 0.06 2.31 5.49
CA CYS A 99 -1.24 2.97 5.42
C CYS A 99 -1.20 4.37 4.77
N GLY A 100 -0.01 4.99 4.68
CA GLY A 100 0.20 6.30 4.05
C GLY A 100 0.64 6.21 2.58
N ILE A 101 1.07 5.02 2.10
CA ILE A 101 1.50 4.81 0.71
C ILE A 101 0.39 4.08 -0.06
N TYR A 102 -0.43 4.83 -0.78
CA TYR A 102 -1.63 4.33 -1.48
C TYR A 102 -2.60 3.55 -0.58
N GLY A 103 -2.59 3.87 0.74
CA GLY A 103 -3.43 3.28 1.76
C GLY A 103 -4.52 4.22 2.26
N MET A 104 -5.17 3.84 3.35
CA MET A 104 -6.37 4.52 3.86
C MET A 104 -6.07 5.82 4.63
N ALA A 105 -4.81 6.06 5.08
CA ALA A 105 -4.52 7.19 5.97
C ALA A 105 -4.84 8.55 5.33
N GLY A 106 -4.43 8.75 4.08
CA GLY A 106 -4.72 9.99 3.35
C GLY A 106 -6.22 10.26 3.24
N LEU A 107 -7.00 9.25 2.83
CA LEU A 107 -8.43 9.37 2.66
C LEU A 107 -9.16 9.69 3.98
N VAL A 108 -8.81 9.00 5.07
CA VAL A 108 -9.42 9.26 6.39
C VAL A 108 -9.13 10.68 6.86
N LEU A 109 -7.88 11.16 6.70
CA LEU A 109 -7.52 12.54 7.04
C LEU A 109 -8.23 13.57 6.16
N GLU A 110 -8.43 13.29 4.86
CA GLU A 110 -9.22 14.16 3.97
C GLU A 110 -10.68 14.24 4.42
N GLN A 111 -11.29 13.13 4.82
CA GLN A 111 -12.66 13.07 5.32
C GLN A 111 -12.82 13.82 6.64
N LEU A 112 -11.86 13.66 7.56
CA LEU A 112 -11.82 14.44 8.81
C LEU A 112 -11.71 15.93 8.53
N ARG A 113 -10.82 16.34 7.63
CA ARG A 113 -10.71 17.74 7.20
C ARG A 113 -12.04 18.27 6.61
N ALA A 114 -12.71 17.48 5.78
CA ALA A 114 -13.99 17.85 5.18
C ALA A 114 -15.12 17.99 6.21
N SER A 115 -15.03 17.30 7.36
CA SER A 115 -15.96 17.41 8.48
C SER A 115 -15.56 18.47 9.52
N CYS A 116 -14.61 19.36 9.19
CA CYS A 116 -14.13 20.42 10.10
C CYS A 116 -13.55 19.88 11.41
N TRP A 117 -12.86 18.72 11.37
CA TRP A 117 -12.19 18.15 12.52
C TRP A 117 -11.22 19.15 13.18
N ASP A 118 -11.23 19.24 14.51
CA ASP A 118 -10.44 20.18 15.30
C ASP A 118 -8.95 19.75 15.50
N GLY A 119 -8.56 18.60 14.92
CA GLY A 119 -7.24 18.01 15.10
C GLY A 119 -7.08 17.20 16.39
N LYS A 120 -8.14 17.05 17.20
CA LYS A 120 -8.07 16.42 18.54
C LYS A 120 -9.07 15.30 18.75
N ILE A 121 -10.35 15.51 18.37
CA ILE A 121 -11.42 14.55 18.63
C ILE A 121 -12.16 14.22 17.34
N PRO A 122 -12.14 12.93 16.92
CA PRO A 122 -11.41 11.80 17.52
C PRO A 122 -9.89 11.98 17.42
N ALA A 123 -9.14 11.40 18.37
CA ALA A 123 -7.68 11.36 18.27
C ALA A 123 -7.25 10.47 17.11
N VAL A 124 -6.19 10.86 16.39
CA VAL A 124 -5.66 10.08 15.26
C VAL A 124 -4.22 9.70 15.53
N GLU A 125 -3.92 8.41 15.37
CA GLU A 125 -2.57 7.87 15.43
C GLU A 125 -2.29 7.06 14.16
N ILE A 126 -1.06 7.20 13.60
CA ILE A 126 -0.65 6.52 12.38
C ILE A 126 0.49 5.56 12.70
N PHE A 127 0.32 4.30 12.33
CA PHE A 127 1.30 3.24 12.52
C PHE A 127 1.82 2.77 11.17
N PRO A 128 3.09 3.04 10.83
CA PRO A 128 3.64 2.66 9.54
C PRO A 128 3.75 1.15 9.41
N GLY A 129 3.72 0.67 8.17
CA GLY A 129 3.99 -0.71 7.81
C GLY A 129 5.07 -0.82 6.74
N ILE A 130 5.64 -2.01 6.56
CA ILE A 130 6.58 -2.27 5.46
C ILE A 130 5.80 -2.17 4.15
N SER A 131 6.13 -1.17 3.33
CA SER A 131 5.42 -0.92 2.08
C SER A 131 5.66 -2.02 1.04
N ALA A 132 4.76 -2.12 0.06
CA ALA A 132 4.90 -3.11 -1.00
C ALA A 132 6.19 -2.92 -1.82
N LEU A 133 6.65 -1.67 -2.05
CA LEU A 133 7.91 -1.41 -2.74
C LEU A 133 9.13 -1.93 -1.96
N GLN A 134 9.18 -1.74 -0.62
CA GLN A 134 10.26 -2.23 0.22
C GLN A 134 10.23 -3.76 0.29
N SER A 135 9.03 -4.32 0.43
CA SER A 135 8.83 -5.77 0.43
C SER A 135 9.29 -6.41 -0.88
N ALA A 136 8.89 -5.84 -2.02
CA ALA A 136 9.34 -6.31 -3.33
C ALA A 136 10.86 -6.18 -3.50
N ALA A 137 11.44 -5.05 -3.13
CA ALA A 137 12.87 -4.81 -3.24
C ALA A 137 13.69 -5.83 -2.43
N SER A 138 13.30 -6.10 -1.18
CA SER A 138 14.01 -7.05 -0.31
C SER A 138 13.95 -8.50 -0.81
N ARG A 139 12.98 -8.83 -1.66
CA ARG A 139 12.89 -10.18 -2.26
C ARG A 139 13.79 -10.36 -3.48
N VAL A 140 14.25 -9.27 -4.09
CA VAL A 140 15.06 -9.32 -5.32
C VAL A 140 16.47 -8.75 -5.13
N GLY A 141 16.78 -8.10 -4.02
CA GLY A 141 18.11 -7.58 -3.72
C GLY A 141 18.12 -6.18 -3.13
N ALA A 142 18.87 -5.28 -3.73
CA ALA A 142 19.02 -3.87 -3.33
C ALA A 142 18.79 -2.91 -4.51
N PRO A 143 17.66 -2.96 -5.21
CA PRO A 143 17.39 -2.09 -6.34
C PRO A 143 17.14 -0.63 -5.93
N LEU A 144 16.78 -0.37 -4.67
CA LEU A 144 16.43 0.96 -4.15
C LEU A 144 17.61 1.67 -3.47
N MET A 145 18.84 1.25 -3.73
CA MET A 145 20.04 1.82 -3.10
C MET A 145 20.36 3.23 -3.61
N HIS A 146 19.88 3.59 -4.77
CA HIS A 146 19.96 4.92 -5.38
C HIS A 146 18.61 5.64 -5.30
N ASP A 147 18.50 6.83 -5.92
CA ASP A 147 17.26 7.59 -5.93
C ASP A 147 16.14 6.81 -6.63
N PHE A 148 14.99 6.80 -6.00
CA PHE A 148 13.83 6.06 -6.49
C PHE A 148 12.54 6.85 -6.32
N CYS A 149 11.51 6.47 -7.05
CA CYS A 149 10.16 7.00 -6.89
C CYS A 149 9.11 5.88 -6.97
N ALA A 150 7.92 6.15 -6.44
CA ALA A 150 6.74 5.29 -6.54
C ALA A 150 5.68 5.97 -7.40
N ILE A 151 5.14 5.25 -8.39
CA ILE A 151 4.08 5.73 -9.29
C ILE A 151 2.97 4.68 -9.35
N SER A 152 1.74 5.12 -9.08
CA SER A 152 0.55 4.28 -9.29
C SER A 152 0.01 4.50 -10.70
N LEU A 153 -0.28 3.39 -11.41
CA LEU A 153 -0.96 3.44 -12.71
C LEU A 153 -2.49 3.52 -12.60
N SER A 154 -3.03 3.65 -11.38
CA SER A 154 -4.47 3.80 -11.21
C SER A 154 -4.93 5.19 -11.65
N ASP A 155 -5.66 5.23 -12.75
CA ASP A 155 -6.26 6.42 -13.34
C ASP A 155 -7.72 6.67 -12.89
N LEU A 156 -8.15 5.97 -11.84
CA LEU A 156 -9.50 6.12 -11.30
C LEU A 156 -9.75 7.52 -10.70
N LEU A 157 -8.76 8.05 -9.95
CA LEU A 157 -8.85 9.34 -9.28
C LEU A 157 -7.82 10.36 -9.80
N THR A 158 -6.83 9.91 -10.55
CA THR A 158 -5.77 10.74 -11.13
C THR A 158 -5.83 10.64 -12.65
N PRO A 159 -6.05 11.73 -13.39
CA PRO A 159 -6.09 11.71 -14.85
C PRO A 159 -4.80 11.09 -15.44
N TRP A 160 -4.95 10.32 -16.51
CA TRP A 160 -3.82 9.63 -17.15
C TRP A 160 -2.69 10.61 -17.54
N GLU A 161 -3.02 11.79 -18.05
CA GLU A 161 -2.05 12.81 -18.45
C GLU A 161 -1.14 13.26 -17.30
N VAL A 162 -1.63 13.20 -16.07
CA VAL A 162 -0.84 13.50 -14.86
C VAL A 162 0.10 12.33 -14.55
N ILE A 163 -0.39 11.09 -14.67
CA ILE A 163 0.42 9.87 -14.48
C ILE A 163 1.52 9.82 -15.53
N GLU A 164 1.18 10.07 -16.79
CA GLU A 164 2.11 10.09 -17.93
C GLU A 164 3.26 11.08 -17.72
N LYS A 165 2.95 12.31 -17.31
CA LYS A 165 3.99 13.31 -16.97
C LYS A 165 4.94 12.82 -15.88
N ARG A 166 4.44 12.11 -14.86
CA ARG A 166 5.26 11.54 -13.79
C ARG A 166 6.15 10.42 -14.31
N LEU A 167 5.62 9.55 -15.18
CA LEU A 167 6.39 8.49 -15.82
C LEU A 167 7.52 9.05 -16.68
N ILE A 168 7.24 10.05 -17.52
CA ILE A 168 8.23 10.73 -18.36
C ILE A 168 9.31 11.36 -17.47
N ALA A 169 8.93 12.12 -16.45
CA ALA A 169 9.89 12.76 -15.55
C ALA A 169 10.80 11.74 -14.83
N ALA A 170 10.22 10.63 -14.36
CA ALA A 170 10.98 9.57 -13.70
C ALA A 170 11.93 8.83 -14.68
N ALA A 171 11.49 8.62 -15.92
CA ALA A 171 12.30 8.00 -16.96
C ALA A 171 13.48 8.90 -17.38
N MET A 172 13.22 10.19 -17.63
CA MET A 172 14.23 11.18 -17.99
C MET A 172 15.28 11.40 -16.90
N ALA A 173 14.84 11.44 -15.62
CA ALA A 173 15.74 11.67 -14.49
C ALA A 173 16.43 10.39 -14.00
N ASP A 174 16.21 9.29 -14.67
CA ASP A 174 16.83 7.98 -14.40
C ASP A 174 16.61 7.45 -12.96
N PHE A 175 15.43 7.69 -12.38
CA PHE A 175 15.06 7.10 -11.11
C PHE A 175 14.83 5.59 -11.23
N VAL A 176 15.15 4.83 -10.20
CA VAL A 176 14.54 3.51 -10.03
C VAL A 176 13.06 3.71 -9.72
N VAL A 177 12.18 2.99 -10.41
CA VAL A 177 10.73 3.24 -10.31
C VAL A 177 9.99 2.02 -9.78
N ALA A 178 9.23 2.22 -8.69
CA ALA A 178 8.27 1.24 -8.20
C ALA A 178 6.88 1.55 -8.78
N ILE A 179 6.39 0.69 -9.65
CA ILE A 179 5.05 0.78 -10.23
C ILE A 179 4.06 0.05 -9.34
N TYR A 180 3.06 0.79 -8.85
CA TYR A 180 1.90 0.29 -8.11
C TYR A 180 0.68 0.19 -9.02
N ASN A 181 -0.22 -0.73 -8.66
CA ASN A 181 -1.46 -0.95 -9.40
C ASN A 181 -1.22 -1.13 -10.91
N PRO A 182 -0.33 -2.03 -11.34
CA PRO A 182 0.07 -2.14 -12.75
C PRO A 182 -1.08 -2.54 -13.65
N LYS A 183 -2.03 -3.36 -13.16
CA LYS A 183 -3.17 -3.86 -13.92
C LYS A 183 -4.36 -4.15 -13.03
N SER A 184 -5.58 -3.99 -13.57
CA SER A 184 -6.83 -4.48 -12.96
C SER A 184 -7.71 -5.11 -14.06
N GLN A 185 -8.88 -5.62 -13.69
CA GLN A 185 -9.83 -6.17 -14.68
C GLN A 185 -10.21 -5.16 -15.76
N ASN A 186 -10.36 -3.88 -15.40
CA ASN A 186 -10.81 -2.83 -16.29
C ASN A 186 -9.68 -1.87 -16.74
N ARG A 187 -8.44 -2.11 -16.31
CA ARG A 187 -7.28 -1.26 -16.61
C ARG A 187 -6.12 -2.13 -17.08
N THR A 188 -5.96 -2.24 -18.39
CA THR A 188 -4.98 -3.11 -19.05
C THR A 188 -3.96 -2.35 -19.89
N GLU A 189 -4.30 -1.14 -20.36
CA GLU A 189 -3.50 -0.36 -21.29
C GLU A 189 -2.41 0.48 -20.64
N GLN A 190 -2.59 0.83 -19.35
CA GLN A 190 -1.71 1.78 -18.65
C GLN A 190 -0.29 1.25 -18.50
N LEU A 191 -0.13 -0.06 -18.24
CA LEU A 191 1.19 -0.68 -18.18
C LEU A 191 1.88 -0.68 -19.57
N ILE A 192 1.13 -0.93 -20.64
CA ILE A 192 1.66 -0.89 -22.03
C ILE A 192 2.18 0.51 -22.34
N LYS A 193 1.41 1.55 -21.99
CA LYS A 193 1.82 2.95 -22.18
C LYS A 193 3.06 3.29 -21.33
N ALA A 194 3.09 2.83 -20.07
CA ALA A 194 4.24 3.05 -19.19
C ALA A 194 5.52 2.41 -19.75
N VAL A 195 5.46 1.18 -20.23
CA VAL A 195 6.60 0.48 -20.87
C VAL A 195 7.10 1.25 -22.09
N LYS A 196 6.20 1.72 -22.96
CA LYS A 196 6.57 2.53 -24.14
C LYS A 196 7.32 3.80 -23.72
N ILE A 197 6.83 4.52 -22.71
CA ILE A 197 7.49 5.71 -22.19
C ILE A 197 8.91 5.38 -21.69
N PHE A 198 9.06 4.32 -20.89
CA PHE A 198 10.38 3.96 -20.38
C PHE A 198 11.35 3.54 -21.50
N LEU A 199 10.89 2.86 -22.56
CA LEU A 199 11.70 2.47 -23.72
C LEU A 199 12.18 3.66 -24.56
N GLU A 200 11.58 4.84 -24.44
CA GLU A 200 12.09 6.07 -25.08
C GLU A 200 13.36 6.62 -24.39
N TYR A 201 13.58 6.27 -23.11
CA TYR A 201 14.66 6.82 -22.29
C TYR A 201 15.65 5.76 -21.78
N ARG A 202 15.32 4.48 -21.87
CA ARG A 202 16.10 3.37 -21.33
C ARG A 202 16.31 2.27 -22.35
N GLN A 203 17.36 1.49 -22.13
CA GLN A 203 17.66 0.36 -23.01
C GLN A 203 16.62 -0.77 -22.80
N PRO A 204 16.30 -1.54 -23.85
CA PRO A 204 15.39 -2.68 -23.75
C PRO A 204 15.78 -3.70 -22.68
N GLU A 205 17.09 -3.90 -22.50
CA GLU A 205 17.68 -4.85 -21.54
C GLU A 205 17.68 -4.33 -20.09
N ASN A 206 17.17 -3.12 -19.85
CA ASN A 206 17.13 -2.54 -18.50
C ASN A 206 16.41 -3.49 -17.52
N PRO A 207 17.04 -3.83 -16.38
CA PRO A 207 16.49 -4.82 -15.46
C PRO A 207 15.15 -4.40 -14.87
N VAL A 208 14.25 -5.37 -14.79
CA VAL A 208 12.93 -5.23 -14.17
C VAL A 208 12.66 -6.42 -13.25
N ALA A 209 12.16 -6.13 -12.05
CA ALA A 209 11.62 -7.15 -11.17
C ALA A 209 10.10 -7.04 -11.06
N VAL A 210 9.42 -8.14 -11.25
CA VAL A 210 7.97 -8.28 -11.07
C VAL A 210 7.74 -9.15 -9.84
N VAL A 211 7.18 -8.57 -8.78
CA VAL A 211 6.95 -9.26 -7.51
C VAL A 211 5.48 -9.23 -7.17
N ARG A 212 4.87 -10.39 -7.19
CA ARG A 212 3.47 -10.60 -6.85
C ARG A 212 3.36 -11.19 -5.46
N SER A 213 2.45 -10.65 -4.64
CA SER A 213 2.15 -11.17 -3.30
C SER A 213 3.39 -11.37 -2.42
N ALA A 214 4.33 -10.41 -2.41
CA ALA A 214 5.56 -10.49 -1.62
C ALA A 214 5.29 -10.91 -0.16
N TYR A 215 6.06 -11.87 0.35
CA TYR A 215 5.91 -12.44 1.70
C TYR A 215 4.54 -13.10 1.98
N ARG A 216 3.86 -13.62 0.95
CA ARG A 216 2.64 -14.42 1.11
C ARG A 216 2.87 -15.83 0.57
N GLU A 217 1.99 -16.77 0.90
CA GLU A 217 2.09 -18.18 0.44
C GLU A 217 2.16 -18.32 -1.08
N ASN A 218 1.49 -17.42 -1.79
CA ASN A 218 1.44 -17.38 -3.25
C ASN A 218 2.38 -16.33 -3.85
N GLU A 219 3.55 -16.09 -3.22
CA GLU A 219 4.58 -15.19 -3.74
C GLU A 219 5.13 -15.69 -5.08
N GLU A 220 5.19 -14.80 -6.05
CA GLU A 220 5.82 -15.05 -7.34
C GLU A 220 6.82 -13.93 -7.63
N ILE A 221 8.04 -14.29 -8.04
CA ILE A 221 9.13 -13.36 -8.34
C ILE A 221 9.66 -13.66 -9.73
N THR A 222 9.65 -12.66 -10.61
CA THR A 222 10.23 -12.75 -11.94
C THR A 222 11.20 -11.62 -12.16
N LEU A 223 12.46 -11.95 -12.45
CA LEU A 223 13.45 -11.00 -12.97
C LEU A 223 13.40 -11.07 -14.50
N THR A 224 13.27 -9.92 -15.13
CA THR A 224 13.13 -9.77 -16.58
C THR A 224 13.80 -8.48 -17.04
N ASN A 225 13.58 -8.11 -18.29
CA ASN A 225 14.03 -6.86 -18.89
C ASN A 225 12.82 -6.00 -19.28
N LEU A 226 13.07 -4.74 -19.56
CA LEU A 226 12.03 -3.77 -19.88
C LEU A 226 11.24 -4.13 -21.13
N ASP A 227 11.91 -4.62 -22.17
CA ASP A 227 11.30 -5.06 -23.44
C ASP A 227 10.39 -6.30 -23.28
N LYS A 228 10.66 -7.16 -22.28
CA LYS A 228 9.90 -8.38 -21.99
C LYS A 228 8.89 -8.26 -20.86
N LEU A 229 8.80 -7.07 -20.24
CA LEU A 229 7.91 -6.86 -19.10
C LEU A 229 6.46 -7.22 -19.40
N LEU A 230 5.97 -6.95 -20.60
CA LEU A 230 4.59 -7.22 -20.98
C LEU A 230 4.27 -8.71 -21.19
N GLU A 231 5.28 -9.58 -21.25
CA GLU A 231 5.13 -11.03 -21.29
C GLU A 231 4.85 -11.64 -19.91
N VAL A 232 5.16 -10.89 -18.83
CA VAL A 232 4.97 -11.35 -17.46
C VAL A 232 3.55 -11.08 -16.99
N SER A 233 2.92 -12.07 -16.37
CA SER A 233 1.58 -11.90 -15.78
C SER A 233 1.63 -10.96 -14.59
N VAL A 234 0.73 -9.98 -14.55
CA VAL A 234 0.60 -9.00 -13.47
C VAL A 234 -0.87 -8.77 -13.11
N ASP A 235 -1.10 -8.46 -11.84
CA ASP A 235 -2.42 -8.14 -11.29
C ASP A 235 -2.35 -7.03 -10.23
N MET A 236 -3.43 -6.83 -9.47
CA MET A 236 -3.52 -5.82 -8.39
C MET A 236 -2.64 -6.13 -7.16
N LEU A 237 -2.11 -7.35 -7.04
CA LEU A 237 -1.22 -7.77 -5.95
C LEU A 237 0.26 -7.70 -6.36
N THR A 238 0.55 -7.10 -7.51
CA THR A 238 1.88 -7.01 -8.10
C THR A 238 2.49 -5.63 -7.91
N VAL A 239 3.77 -5.59 -7.54
CA VAL A 239 4.64 -4.41 -7.64
C VAL A 239 5.72 -4.69 -8.68
N ILE A 240 5.98 -3.71 -9.54
CA ILE A 240 7.04 -3.82 -10.55
C ILE A 240 8.14 -2.81 -10.16
N LEU A 241 9.38 -3.28 -10.11
CA LEU A 241 10.56 -2.44 -9.90
C LEU A 241 11.31 -2.33 -11.23
N ILE A 242 11.35 -1.13 -11.79
CA ILE A 242 12.08 -0.83 -13.02
C ILE A 242 13.41 -0.20 -12.61
N GLY A 243 14.53 -0.87 -12.91
CA GLY A 243 15.86 -0.38 -12.62
C GLY A 243 16.20 0.89 -13.41
N ASN A 244 17.27 1.59 -13.03
CA ASN A 244 17.85 2.69 -13.79
C ASN A 244 19.02 2.19 -14.67
N GLN A 245 19.73 3.10 -15.36
CA GLN A 245 20.85 2.75 -16.26
C GLN A 245 21.99 2.03 -15.55
N SER A 246 22.19 2.25 -14.24
CA SER A 246 23.23 1.59 -13.46
C SER A 246 22.78 0.26 -12.82
N THR A 247 21.48 -0.07 -12.88
CA THR A 247 20.96 -1.29 -12.30
C THR A 247 21.43 -2.52 -13.08
N GLY A 248 21.91 -3.52 -12.37
CA GLY A 248 22.31 -4.81 -12.93
C GLY A 248 21.70 -5.99 -12.21
N ILE A 249 21.74 -7.17 -12.83
CA ILE A 249 21.40 -8.44 -12.21
C ILE A 249 22.67 -9.27 -12.06
N TYR A 250 22.96 -9.69 -10.83
CA TYR A 250 24.08 -10.58 -10.49
C TYR A 250 23.55 -11.77 -9.70
N ASN A 251 23.69 -12.97 -10.24
CA ASN A 251 23.27 -14.22 -9.59
C ASN A 251 21.84 -14.15 -8.99
N ASN A 252 20.87 -13.68 -9.73
CA ASN A 252 19.48 -13.45 -9.33
C ASN A 252 19.26 -12.31 -8.32
N TRP A 253 20.26 -11.46 -8.07
CA TRP A 253 20.10 -10.26 -7.27
C TRP A 253 20.05 -9.03 -8.18
N MET A 254 19.00 -8.23 -8.04
CA MET A 254 18.86 -6.94 -8.69
C MET A 254 19.53 -5.88 -7.83
N ILE A 255 20.54 -5.21 -8.36
CA ILE A 255 21.38 -4.26 -7.63
C ILE A 255 21.45 -2.95 -8.38
N THR A 256 21.19 -1.85 -7.71
CA THR A 256 21.47 -0.49 -8.21
C THR A 256 22.64 0.08 -7.41
N PRO A 257 23.87 0.14 -7.97
CA PRO A 257 25.04 0.61 -7.24
C PRO A 257 24.95 2.10 -6.96
N ARG A 258 25.49 2.53 -5.82
CA ARG A 258 25.62 3.95 -5.45
C ARG A 258 26.99 4.54 -5.75
N GLY A 259 27.89 3.77 -6.34
CA GLY A 259 29.22 4.24 -6.71
C GLY A 259 30.29 4.08 -5.63
N TYR A 260 30.08 3.23 -4.60
CA TYR A 260 31.12 2.97 -3.57
C TYR A 260 32.34 2.22 -4.08
N LEU A 261 32.20 1.51 -5.17
CA LEU A 261 33.30 0.69 -5.74
C LEU A 261 33.91 1.29 -7.02
N GLY A 262 33.60 2.53 -7.35
CA GLY A 262 34.13 3.26 -8.50
C GLY A 262 33.25 3.19 -9.71
#